data_4213950a528a531d4161a381beb0946b
#
_entry.id   4213950a528a531d4161a381beb0946b
#
_cell.length_a   1.000
_cell.length_b   1.000
_cell.length_c   1.000
_cell.angle_alpha   90.00
_cell.angle_beta   90.00
_cell.angle_gamma   90.00
#
_symmetry.space_group_name_H-M   'P 1'
#
loop_
_entity.id
_entity.type
_entity.pdbx_description
1 polymer ?
#
loop_
_entity_poly.entity_id
_entity_poly.type
_entity_poly.pdbx_seq_one_letter_code
_entity_poly.pdbx_strand_id
1 'polypeptide(L)'
;MIANEEGLRRLMRMSQSGDKQAYAVLLEQCGGWLARYFRQKIATDAVDDLVQETLISLHRKRASYDPSRPFLPWLAAIARYRWVDRLRQSYRHQTEVLDHHDAAEESHEEVVGARISIDRLLDLIPSPQAEVIRIVKIDGHSIADACIQTGQSEALVKVNIHRGLKKLAALIENE
;
A
#
# COMPACT_ATOMS: atom_id res chain seq x y z
N MET A 1 -16.81 -7.12 16.05
CA MET A 1 -17.69 -6.21 15.28
C MET A 1 -16.86 -5.60 14.18
N ILE A 2 -17.24 -5.72 12.91
CA ILE A 2 -16.48 -5.15 11.79
C ILE A 2 -16.69 -3.63 11.85
N ALA A 3 -15.59 -2.88 11.89
CA ALA A 3 -15.65 -1.42 11.88
C ALA A 3 -16.38 -0.94 10.62
N ASN A 4 -17.54 -0.32 10.82
CA ASN A 4 -18.32 0.28 9.74
C ASN A 4 -17.65 1.62 9.35
N GLU A 5 -17.57 1.90 8.06
CA GLU A 5 -17.01 3.15 7.49
C GLU A 5 -17.57 4.40 8.19
N GLU A 6 -18.90 4.47 8.35
CA GLU A 6 -19.57 5.61 9.00
C GLU A 6 -19.18 5.75 10.48
N GLY A 7 -19.09 4.63 11.19
CA GLY A 7 -18.62 4.61 12.60
C GLY A 7 -17.20 5.12 12.74
N LEU A 8 -16.29 4.69 11.88
CA LEU A 8 -14.89 5.14 11.88
C LEU A 8 -14.77 6.63 11.54
N ARG A 9 -15.51 7.12 10.56
CA ARG A 9 -15.58 8.57 10.24
C ARG A 9 -16.05 9.39 11.42
N ARG A 10 -17.11 8.94 12.11
CA ARG A 10 -17.64 9.60 13.31
C ARG A 10 -16.61 9.65 14.42
N LEU A 11 -15.97 8.50 14.75
CA LEU A 11 -14.92 8.43 15.75
C LEU A 11 -13.73 9.34 15.43
N MET A 12 -13.34 9.41 14.15
CA MET A 12 -12.26 10.28 13.72
C MET A 12 -12.61 11.77 13.90
N ARG A 13 -13.83 12.20 13.55
CA ARG A 13 -14.30 13.58 13.80
C ARG A 13 -14.28 13.93 15.29
N MET A 14 -14.81 13.03 16.15
CA MET A 14 -14.80 13.24 17.61
C MET A 14 -13.36 13.31 18.13
N SER A 15 -12.48 12.45 17.64
CA SER A 15 -11.05 12.46 17.95
C SER A 15 -10.36 13.78 17.55
N GLN A 16 -10.68 14.33 16.37
CA GLN A 16 -10.17 15.64 15.93
C GLN A 16 -10.67 16.81 16.81
N SER A 17 -11.88 16.64 17.38
CA SER A 17 -12.44 17.60 18.36
C SER A 17 -11.91 17.42 19.78
N GLY A 18 -10.95 16.50 20.01
CA GLY A 18 -10.28 16.31 21.29
C GLY A 18 -10.86 15.21 22.17
N ASP A 19 -11.85 14.44 21.70
CA ASP A 19 -12.40 13.30 22.47
C ASP A 19 -11.41 12.13 22.53
N LYS A 20 -10.82 11.95 23.72
CA LYS A 20 -9.83 10.91 23.97
C LYS A 20 -10.41 9.51 23.97
N GLN A 21 -11.67 9.35 24.41
CA GLN A 21 -12.35 8.06 24.43
C GLN A 21 -12.69 7.60 23.02
N ALA A 22 -13.25 8.48 22.20
CA ALA A 22 -13.49 8.22 20.78
C ALA A 22 -12.19 7.87 20.07
N TYR A 23 -11.08 8.53 20.41
CA TYR A 23 -9.78 8.24 19.85
C TYR A 23 -9.26 6.84 20.23
N ALA A 24 -9.39 6.43 21.48
CA ALA A 24 -8.99 5.10 21.93
C ALA A 24 -9.77 4.00 21.18
N VAL A 25 -11.09 4.15 21.07
CA VAL A 25 -11.94 3.22 20.32
C VAL A 25 -11.57 3.19 18.84
N LEU A 26 -11.28 4.35 18.25
CA LEU A 26 -10.82 4.44 16.86
C LEU A 26 -9.54 3.62 16.64
N LEU A 27 -8.53 3.78 17.51
CA LEU A 27 -7.26 3.07 17.39
C LEU A 27 -7.46 1.56 17.52
N GLU A 28 -8.28 1.09 18.45
CA GLU A 28 -8.60 -0.33 18.62
C GLU A 28 -9.24 -0.92 17.35
N GLN A 29 -10.25 -0.24 16.81
CA GLN A 29 -10.91 -0.69 15.58
C GLN A 29 -9.99 -0.67 14.36
N CYS A 30 -9.15 0.38 14.23
CA CYS A 30 -8.15 0.45 13.19
C CYS A 30 -7.11 -0.67 13.33
N GLY A 31 -6.63 -0.96 14.54
CA GLY A 31 -5.68 -2.06 14.80
C GLY A 31 -6.23 -3.41 14.34
N GLY A 32 -7.47 -3.72 14.66
CA GLY A 32 -8.13 -4.95 14.22
C GLY A 32 -8.30 -5.02 12.70
N TRP A 33 -8.59 -3.91 12.04
CA TRP A 33 -8.70 -3.86 10.57
C TRP A 33 -7.32 -4.01 9.91
N LEU A 34 -6.31 -3.30 10.41
CA LEU A 34 -4.93 -3.34 9.91
C LEU A 34 -4.31 -4.73 10.05
N ALA A 35 -4.53 -5.40 11.18
CA ALA A 35 -4.05 -6.75 11.38
C ALA A 35 -4.62 -7.73 10.33
N ARG A 36 -5.91 -7.63 10.00
CA ARG A 36 -6.50 -8.44 8.91
C ARG A 36 -5.93 -8.05 7.55
N TYR A 37 -5.73 -6.77 7.30
CA TYR A 37 -5.17 -6.26 6.05
C TYR A 37 -3.74 -6.77 5.81
N PHE A 38 -2.89 -6.75 6.84
CA PHE A 38 -1.50 -7.18 6.71
C PHE A 38 -1.32 -8.70 6.69
N ARG A 39 -2.12 -9.48 7.44
CA ARG A 39 -2.06 -10.95 7.40
C ARG A 39 -2.26 -11.57 6.02
N GLN A 40 -2.92 -10.86 5.11
CA GLN A 40 -3.09 -11.27 3.72
C GLN A 40 -1.87 -10.96 2.84
N LYS A 41 -0.85 -10.26 3.35
CA LYS A 41 0.24 -9.68 2.56
C LYS A 41 1.63 -10.06 3.04
N ILE A 42 1.78 -10.46 4.29
CA ILE A 42 3.08 -10.72 4.93
C ILE A 42 2.98 -11.86 5.93
N ALA A 43 4.15 -12.43 6.26
CA ALA A 43 4.28 -13.43 7.31
C ALA A 43 3.83 -12.88 8.68
N THR A 44 3.35 -13.77 9.55
CA THR A 44 2.63 -13.42 10.79
C THR A 44 3.46 -12.64 11.80
N ASP A 45 4.77 -12.88 11.86
CA ASP A 45 5.71 -12.26 12.79
C ASP A 45 5.92 -10.76 12.59
N ALA A 46 5.77 -10.26 11.35
CA ALA A 46 5.94 -8.86 11.02
C ALA A 46 4.63 -8.04 11.06
N VAL A 47 3.47 -8.69 11.28
CA VAL A 47 2.16 -8.02 11.25
C VAL A 47 2.02 -6.98 12.34
N ASP A 48 2.38 -7.33 13.58
CA ASP A 48 2.17 -6.46 14.73
C ASP A 48 3.01 -5.18 14.65
N ASP A 49 4.25 -5.28 14.17
CA ASP A 49 5.11 -4.13 13.94
C ASP A 49 4.50 -3.18 12.91
N LEU A 50 4.04 -3.70 11.78
CA LEU A 50 3.40 -2.89 10.74
C LEU A 50 2.08 -2.25 11.20
N VAL A 51 1.31 -2.94 12.01
CA VAL A 51 0.12 -2.38 12.66
C VAL A 51 0.52 -1.19 13.53
N GLN A 52 1.50 -1.34 14.40
CA GLN A 52 1.99 -0.29 15.29
C GLN A 52 2.52 0.92 14.50
N GLU A 53 3.38 0.70 13.52
CA GLU A 53 3.92 1.76 12.67
C GLU A 53 2.82 2.52 11.91
N THR A 54 1.79 1.80 11.46
CA THR A 54 0.64 2.40 10.76
C THR A 54 -0.22 3.22 11.70
N LEU A 55 -0.46 2.75 12.94
CA LEU A 55 -1.20 3.49 13.96
C LEU A 55 -0.45 4.76 14.40
N ILE A 56 0.89 4.72 14.52
CA ILE A 56 1.72 5.91 14.76
C ILE A 56 1.57 6.90 13.60
N SER A 57 1.55 6.41 12.37
CA SER A 57 1.39 7.25 11.18
C SER A 57 -0.01 7.88 11.10
N LEU A 58 -1.04 7.13 11.46
CA LEU A 58 -2.40 7.62 11.60
C LEU A 58 -2.45 8.73 12.65
N HIS A 59 -1.83 8.52 13.81
CA HIS A 59 -1.76 9.52 14.88
C HIS A 59 -1.17 10.84 14.36
N ARG A 60 -0.01 10.77 13.70
CA ARG A 60 0.68 11.95 13.14
C ARG A 60 -0.13 12.67 12.06
N LYS A 61 -0.87 11.92 11.25
CA LYS A 61 -1.67 12.44 10.13
C LYS A 61 -3.12 12.76 10.50
N ARG A 62 -3.55 12.50 11.74
CA ARG A 62 -4.93 12.67 12.21
C ARG A 62 -5.51 14.05 11.87
N ALA A 63 -4.74 15.10 12.12
CA ALA A 63 -5.20 16.48 11.88
C ALA A 63 -5.40 16.80 10.38
N SER A 64 -4.74 16.06 9.47
CA SER A 64 -4.84 16.28 8.03
C SER A 64 -5.97 15.47 7.36
N TYR A 65 -6.67 14.62 8.10
CA TYR A 65 -7.79 13.87 7.55
C TYR A 65 -9.00 14.78 7.33
N ASP A 66 -9.56 14.70 6.12
CA ASP A 66 -10.77 15.41 5.73
C ASP A 66 -12.01 14.54 6.03
N PRO A 67 -12.87 14.92 7.00
CA PRO A 67 -14.04 14.12 7.38
C PRO A 67 -15.11 14.01 6.28
N SER A 68 -15.03 14.77 5.20
CA SER A 68 -15.93 14.64 4.04
C SER A 68 -15.56 13.40 3.19
N ARG A 69 -14.35 12.88 3.32
CA ARG A 69 -13.83 11.75 2.55
C ARG A 69 -14.00 10.41 3.28
N PRO A 70 -14.08 9.28 2.55
CA PRO A 70 -14.12 7.97 3.17
C PRO A 70 -12.86 7.68 4.00
N PHE A 71 -13.06 7.11 5.20
CA PHE A 71 -11.97 6.86 6.16
C PHE A 71 -11.13 5.63 5.80
N LEU A 72 -11.77 4.51 5.44
CA LEU A 72 -11.05 3.26 5.14
C LEU A 72 -10.09 3.39 3.95
N PRO A 73 -10.45 4.03 2.82
CA PRO A 73 -9.49 4.28 1.75
C PRO A 73 -8.30 5.13 2.18
N TRP A 74 -8.50 6.11 3.06
CA TRP A 74 -7.43 6.92 3.61
C TRP A 74 -6.52 6.11 4.53
N LEU A 75 -7.09 5.27 5.42
CA LEU A 75 -6.33 4.35 6.27
C LEU A 75 -5.55 3.32 5.44
N ALA A 76 -6.20 2.75 4.40
CA ALA A 76 -5.56 1.81 3.49
C ALA A 76 -4.36 2.41 2.74
N ALA A 77 -4.44 3.69 2.37
CA ALA A 77 -3.31 4.38 1.74
C ALA A 77 -2.12 4.51 2.70
N ILE A 78 -2.36 4.82 3.99
CA ILE A 78 -1.32 4.86 5.01
C ILE A 78 -0.70 3.46 5.22
N ALA A 79 -1.55 2.44 5.36
CA ALA A 79 -1.12 1.06 5.54
C ALA A 79 -0.27 0.55 4.37
N ARG A 80 -0.73 0.82 3.14
CA ARG A 80 0.02 0.46 1.94
C ARG A 80 1.38 1.13 1.88
N TYR A 81 1.45 2.42 2.21
CA TYR A 81 2.72 3.14 2.25
C TYR A 81 3.71 2.49 3.22
N ARG A 82 3.27 2.13 4.44
CA ARG A 82 4.11 1.45 5.43
C ARG A 82 4.55 0.05 4.98
N TRP A 83 3.65 -0.70 4.37
CA TRP A 83 3.99 -2.01 3.82
C TRP A 83 5.06 -1.92 2.72
N VAL A 84 4.91 -1.01 1.77
CA VAL A 84 5.89 -0.79 0.70
C VAL A 84 7.24 -0.31 1.27
N ASP A 85 7.21 0.56 2.27
CA ASP A 85 8.41 1.05 2.94
C ASP A 85 9.17 -0.09 3.63
N ARG A 86 8.44 -0.99 4.31
CA ARG A 86 9.01 -2.21 4.91
C ARG A 86 9.62 -3.16 3.86
N LEU A 87 8.93 -3.37 2.74
CA LEU A 87 9.47 -4.18 1.64
C LEU A 87 10.78 -3.58 1.11
N ARG A 88 10.85 -2.28 0.91
CA ARG A 88 12.09 -1.60 0.47
C ARG A 88 13.24 -1.79 1.46
N GLN A 89 12.97 -1.70 2.75
CA GLN A 89 13.97 -1.92 3.80
C GLN A 89 14.46 -3.38 3.78
N SER A 90 13.56 -4.34 3.67
CA SER A 90 13.89 -5.76 3.57
C SER A 90 14.78 -6.05 2.34
N TYR A 91 14.44 -5.48 1.18
CA TYR A 91 15.26 -5.64 -0.03
C TYR A 91 16.65 -5.00 0.11
N ARG A 92 16.77 -3.84 0.74
CA ARG A 92 18.08 -3.22 1.00
C ARG A 92 18.93 -4.08 1.92
N HIS A 93 18.38 -4.59 3.00
CA HIS A 93 19.09 -5.50 3.91
C HIS A 93 19.50 -6.81 3.21
N GLN A 94 18.67 -7.37 2.35
CA GLN A 94 19.05 -8.53 1.54
C GLN A 94 20.20 -8.21 0.55
N THR A 95 20.22 -7.03 -0.03
CA THR A 95 21.28 -6.63 -0.97
C THR A 95 22.61 -6.35 -0.24
N GLU A 96 22.55 -5.78 0.97
CA GLU A 96 23.74 -5.58 1.82
C GLU A 96 24.29 -6.90 2.41
N VAL A 97 23.43 -7.90 2.62
CA VAL A 97 23.81 -9.22 3.15
C VAL A 97 24.26 -10.19 2.04
N LEU A 98 23.90 -9.93 0.77
CA LEU A 98 24.36 -10.72 -0.37
C LEU A 98 25.84 -10.53 -0.72
N ASP A 99 26.53 -9.60 -0.07
CA ASP A 99 28.01 -9.57 -0.10
C ASP A 99 28.65 -10.61 0.84
N HIS A 100 27.88 -11.29 1.70
CA HIS A 100 28.33 -12.41 2.52
C HIS A 100 27.21 -13.43 2.79
N HIS A 101 27.31 -14.58 2.09
CA HIS A 101 26.74 -15.90 2.39
C HIS A 101 25.33 -16.27 1.90
N ASP A 102 25.34 -17.47 1.31
CA ASP A 102 24.28 -18.36 0.84
C ASP A 102 23.07 -18.58 1.77
N ALA A 103 21.94 -18.82 1.08
CA ALA A 103 20.81 -19.69 1.44
C ALA A 103 19.84 -19.24 2.54
N ALA A 104 18.67 -18.82 2.10
CA ALA A 104 17.40 -19.29 2.64
C ALA A 104 16.41 -19.46 1.48
N GLU A 105 16.37 -20.66 0.93
CA GLU A 105 15.22 -21.18 0.19
C GLU A 105 14.07 -21.33 1.16
N GLU A 106 12.99 -20.54 0.96
CA GLU A 106 11.60 -20.92 1.19
C GLU A 106 10.73 -19.65 1.02
N SER A 107 10.08 -19.53 -0.05
CA SER A 107 9.00 -18.67 -0.56
C SER A 107 9.31 -17.94 -1.88
N HIS A 108 10.35 -18.33 -2.59
CA HIS A 108 10.70 -17.72 -3.89
C HIS A 108 9.73 -18.10 -5.01
N GLU A 109 9.09 -19.28 -4.95
CA GLU A 109 8.23 -19.77 -6.04
C GLU A 109 6.90 -19.00 -6.13
N GLU A 110 6.25 -18.68 -5.02
CA GLU A 110 4.99 -17.89 -5.05
C GLU A 110 5.22 -16.45 -5.47
N VAL A 111 6.29 -15.82 -5.00
CA VAL A 111 6.64 -14.43 -5.36
C VAL A 111 7.10 -14.34 -6.82
N VAL A 112 7.85 -15.32 -7.30
CA VAL A 112 8.28 -15.40 -8.71
C VAL A 112 7.08 -15.71 -9.60
N GLY A 113 6.20 -16.62 -9.22
CA GLY A 113 4.96 -16.92 -9.95
C GLY A 113 4.04 -15.72 -10.07
N ALA A 114 3.84 -14.96 -8.98
CA ALA A 114 3.04 -13.74 -8.98
C ALA A 114 3.68 -12.63 -9.85
N ARG A 115 5.01 -12.48 -9.84
CA ARG A 115 5.71 -11.52 -10.71
C ARG A 115 5.58 -11.87 -12.19
N ILE A 116 5.75 -13.12 -12.56
CA ILE A 116 5.57 -13.59 -13.95
C ILE A 116 4.14 -13.33 -14.42
N SER A 117 3.14 -13.52 -13.55
CA SER A 117 1.73 -13.22 -13.85
C SER A 117 1.48 -11.72 -14.04
N ILE A 118 2.08 -10.87 -13.19
CA ILE A 118 1.95 -9.41 -13.28
C ILE A 118 2.65 -8.87 -14.54
N ASP A 119 3.83 -9.37 -14.87
CA ASP A 119 4.55 -8.96 -16.07
C ASP A 119 3.76 -9.30 -17.35
N ARG A 120 3.17 -10.50 -17.43
CA ARG A 120 2.28 -10.88 -18.53
C ARG A 120 1.05 -9.96 -18.65
N LEU A 121 0.45 -9.57 -17.53
CA LEU A 121 -0.67 -8.63 -17.54
C LEU A 121 -0.25 -7.24 -18.00
N LEU A 122 0.94 -6.78 -17.61
CA LEU A 122 1.46 -5.49 -18.03
C LEU A 122 1.79 -5.45 -19.54
N ASP A 123 2.18 -6.59 -20.12
CA ASP A 123 2.45 -6.72 -21.56
C ASP A 123 1.18 -6.54 -22.43
N LEU A 124 -0.01 -6.67 -21.82
CA LEU A 124 -1.30 -6.49 -22.50
C LEU A 124 -1.74 -5.02 -22.62
N ILE A 125 -1.00 -4.09 -22.01
CA ILE A 125 -1.31 -2.66 -22.04
C ILE A 125 -0.15 -1.87 -22.66
N PRO A 126 -0.39 -0.63 -23.19
CA PRO A 126 0.65 0.17 -23.79
C PRO A 126 1.86 0.41 -22.86
N SER A 127 3.06 0.27 -23.40
CA SER A 127 4.33 0.37 -22.66
C SER A 127 4.43 1.60 -21.75
N PRO A 128 4.06 2.84 -22.15
CA PRO A 128 4.12 3.99 -21.25
C PRO A 128 3.19 3.88 -20.01
N GLN A 129 2.09 3.10 -20.13
CA GLN A 129 1.17 2.83 -19.03
C GLN A 129 1.70 1.71 -18.13
N ALA A 130 2.25 0.64 -18.73
CA ALA A 130 2.87 -0.47 -18.02
C ALA A 130 4.05 0.01 -17.17
N GLU A 131 4.92 0.82 -17.74
CA GLU A 131 6.12 1.35 -17.11
C GLU A 131 5.79 2.17 -15.85
N VAL A 132 4.89 3.15 -15.94
CA VAL A 132 4.52 3.96 -14.77
C VAL A 132 3.75 3.16 -13.73
N ILE A 133 2.99 2.13 -14.12
CA ILE A 133 2.34 1.21 -13.18
C ILE A 133 3.39 0.37 -12.47
N ARG A 134 4.37 -0.18 -13.18
CA ARG A 134 5.49 -0.93 -12.60
C ARG A 134 6.21 -0.07 -11.56
N ILE A 135 6.71 1.10 -11.93
CA ILE A 135 7.47 1.98 -11.07
C ILE A 135 6.67 2.39 -9.82
N VAL A 136 5.41 2.84 -10.00
CA VAL A 136 4.64 3.43 -8.89
C VAL A 136 3.87 2.39 -8.08
N LYS A 137 3.34 1.33 -8.72
CA LYS A 137 2.41 0.39 -8.08
C LYS A 137 3.06 -0.92 -7.66
N ILE A 138 4.10 -1.38 -8.37
CA ILE A 138 4.80 -2.62 -8.09
C ILE A 138 6.07 -2.34 -7.30
N ASP A 139 6.96 -1.49 -7.83
CA ASP A 139 8.23 -1.15 -7.20
C ASP A 139 8.06 -0.12 -6.07
N GLY A 140 6.89 0.53 -6.00
CA GLY A 140 6.50 1.43 -4.91
C GLY A 140 7.22 2.78 -4.92
N HIS A 141 7.79 3.21 -6.04
CA HIS A 141 8.38 4.53 -6.19
C HIS A 141 7.32 5.65 -6.15
N SER A 142 7.75 6.87 -5.86
CA SER A 142 6.87 8.03 -5.90
C SER A 142 6.53 8.42 -7.34
N ILE A 143 5.47 9.23 -7.52
CA ILE A 143 5.15 9.82 -8.84
C ILE A 143 6.29 10.71 -9.32
N ALA A 144 6.97 11.42 -8.43
CA ALA A 144 8.11 12.26 -8.77
C ALA A 144 9.29 11.41 -9.30
N ASP A 145 9.57 10.26 -8.67
CA ASP A 145 10.58 9.32 -9.16
C ASP A 145 10.21 8.77 -10.54
N ALA A 146 8.93 8.43 -10.75
CA ALA A 146 8.45 7.98 -12.05
C ALA A 146 8.60 9.05 -13.13
N CYS A 147 8.37 10.34 -12.81
CA CYS A 147 8.62 11.44 -13.74
C CYS A 147 10.10 11.51 -14.14
N ILE A 148 11.01 11.36 -13.18
CA ILE A 148 12.46 11.39 -13.43
C ILE A 148 12.89 10.21 -14.31
N GLN A 149 12.41 8.99 -13.99
CA GLN A 149 12.81 7.78 -14.69
C GLN A 149 12.25 7.69 -16.11
N THR A 150 10.99 8.13 -16.31
CA THR A 150 10.30 7.99 -17.61
C THR A 150 10.34 9.26 -18.48
N GLY A 151 10.79 10.40 -17.94
CA GLY A 151 10.73 11.69 -18.60
C GLY A 151 9.31 12.25 -18.79
N GLN A 152 8.29 11.62 -18.21
CA GLN A 152 6.90 12.04 -18.32
C GLN A 152 6.58 13.13 -17.28
N SER A 153 5.65 14.04 -17.64
CA SER A 153 5.13 15.02 -16.67
C SER A 153 4.27 14.33 -15.61
N GLU A 154 4.16 14.94 -14.43
CA GLU A 154 3.34 14.41 -13.32
C GLU A 154 1.88 14.15 -13.72
N ALA A 155 1.30 15.06 -14.50
CA ALA A 155 -0.05 14.89 -15.03
C ALA A 155 -0.16 13.66 -15.95
N LEU A 156 0.82 13.46 -16.82
CA LEU A 156 0.86 12.33 -17.75
C LEU A 156 1.06 11.00 -17.00
N VAL A 157 1.94 10.95 -16.01
CA VAL A 157 2.14 9.79 -15.14
C VAL A 157 0.83 9.39 -14.45
N LYS A 158 0.12 10.35 -13.86
CA LYS A 158 -1.19 10.10 -13.21
C LYS A 158 -2.24 9.57 -14.20
N VAL A 159 -2.32 10.17 -15.38
CA VAL A 159 -3.26 9.74 -16.44
C VAL A 159 -2.91 8.33 -16.94
N ASN A 160 -1.63 8.03 -17.16
CA ASN A 160 -1.18 6.73 -17.64
C ASN A 160 -1.45 5.63 -16.59
N ILE A 161 -1.21 5.89 -15.31
CA ILE A 161 -1.57 4.97 -14.22
C ILE A 161 -3.08 4.69 -14.25
N HIS A 162 -3.91 5.74 -14.30
CA HIS A 162 -5.37 5.57 -14.30
C HIS A 162 -5.87 4.77 -15.52
N ARG A 163 -5.41 5.13 -16.72
CA ARG A 163 -5.80 4.45 -17.96
C ARG A 163 -5.32 3.00 -18.01
N GLY A 164 -4.09 2.74 -17.58
CA GLY A 164 -3.53 1.39 -17.54
C GLY A 164 -4.27 0.49 -16.56
N LEU A 165 -4.54 0.96 -15.34
CA LEU A 165 -5.31 0.21 -14.35
C LEU A 165 -6.74 -0.09 -14.82
N LYS A 166 -7.40 0.87 -15.50
CA LYS A 166 -8.73 0.66 -16.08
C LYS A 166 -8.72 -0.42 -17.17
N LYS A 167 -7.68 -0.45 -18.02
CA LYS A 167 -7.53 -1.49 -19.04
C LYS A 167 -7.29 -2.86 -18.43
N LEU A 168 -6.41 -2.95 -17.42
CA LEU A 168 -6.14 -4.21 -16.72
C LEU A 168 -7.40 -4.75 -16.03
N ALA A 169 -8.20 -3.90 -15.39
CA ALA A 169 -9.47 -4.30 -14.78
C ALA A 169 -10.42 -4.88 -15.83
N ALA A 170 -10.57 -4.22 -16.98
CA ALA A 170 -11.44 -4.69 -18.06
C ALA A 170 -10.97 -6.02 -18.68
N LEU A 171 -9.65 -6.30 -18.67
CA LEU A 171 -9.12 -7.60 -19.15
C LEU A 171 -9.45 -8.73 -18.18
N ILE A 172 -9.40 -8.47 -16.87
CA ILE A 172 -9.71 -9.46 -15.82
C ILE A 172 -11.21 -9.76 -15.73
N GLU A 173 -12.07 -8.76 -15.98
CA GLU A 173 -13.52 -8.92 -15.95
C GLU A 173 -14.07 -9.71 -17.18
N ASN A 174 -13.28 -9.85 -18.24
CA ASN A 174 -13.67 -10.54 -19.48
C ASN A 174 -13.08 -11.96 -19.61
N GLU A 175 -12.35 -12.46 -18.61
CA GLU A 175 -11.93 -13.86 -18.46
C GLU A 175 -12.93 -14.65 -17.58
#